data_9d234caf35c24b2b70001ba39afd5c94
#
_entry.id   9d234caf35c24b2b70001ba39afd5c94
#
_cell.length_a   1.000
_cell.length_b   1.000
_cell.length_c   1.000
_cell.angle_alpha   90.00
_cell.angle_beta   90.00
_cell.angle_gamma   90.00
#
_symmetry.space_group_name_H-M   'P 1'
#
loop_
_entity.id
_entity.type
_entity.pdbx_description
1 polymer ?
#
loop_
_entity_poly.entity_id
_entity_poly.type
_entity_poly.pdbx_seq_one_letter_code
_entity_poly.pdbx_strand_id
1 'polypeptide(L)'
;MNIYRKIINTKPRYPDGFDSRLKSLTKHLLRRDLSKRFGNLKDGAEDIKTHRFFEDINFEELLKKKLTCPYIPSCTELKQTETNWNKDKLIGSQAVSSVEDPFIDW
;
A
#
# COMPACT_ATOMS: atom_id res chain seq x y z
N MET A 1 5.58 7.71 -22.53
CA MET A 1 7.07 7.70 -22.40
C MET A 1 7.61 8.52 -21.22
N ASN A 2 7.04 9.68 -20.86
CA ASN A 2 7.57 10.50 -19.76
C ASN A 2 7.51 9.85 -18.37
N ILE A 3 6.47 9.05 -18.06
CA ILE A 3 6.31 8.40 -16.75
C ILE A 3 7.42 7.36 -16.54
N TYR A 4 7.63 6.46 -17.48
CA TYR A 4 8.68 5.43 -17.39
C TYR A 4 10.08 6.05 -17.23
N ARG A 5 10.36 7.10 -17.98
CA ARG A 5 11.63 7.83 -17.86
C ARG A 5 11.79 8.47 -16.47
N LYS A 6 10.72 9.00 -15.89
CA LYS A 6 10.73 9.54 -14.54
C LYS A 6 10.95 8.45 -13.48
N ILE A 7 10.31 7.28 -13.60
CA ILE A 7 10.51 6.15 -12.70
C ILE A 7 11.97 5.72 -12.67
N ILE A 8 12.62 5.66 -13.84
CA ILE A 8 14.01 5.21 -13.95
C ILE A 8 15.00 6.29 -13.48
N ASN A 9 14.76 7.58 -13.78
CA ASN A 9 15.76 8.62 -13.63
C ASN A 9 15.55 9.58 -12.46
N THR A 10 14.32 9.69 -11.92
CA THR A 10 14.02 10.68 -10.89
C THR A 10 14.28 10.13 -9.50
N LYS A 11 14.93 10.93 -8.66
CA LYS A 11 15.05 10.66 -7.22
C LYS A 11 13.85 11.28 -6.50
N PRO A 12 13.24 10.60 -5.52
CA PRO A 12 12.16 11.17 -4.74
C PRO A 12 12.65 12.41 -3.98
N ARG A 13 11.84 13.46 -4.00
CA ARG A 13 12.07 14.68 -3.20
C ARG A 13 11.24 14.59 -1.95
N TYR A 14 11.80 15.03 -0.84
CA TYR A 14 11.15 15.02 0.46
C TYR A 14 10.93 16.47 0.89
N PRO A 15 9.77 16.83 1.46
CA PRO A 15 9.54 18.16 2.01
C PRO A 15 10.40 18.41 3.25
N ASP A 16 10.55 19.68 3.60
CA ASP A 16 11.21 20.05 4.84
C ASP A 16 10.42 19.56 6.04
N GLY A 17 11.13 19.08 7.08
CA GLY A 17 10.51 18.49 8.26
C GLY A 17 10.03 17.03 8.08
N PHE A 18 10.30 16.39 6.94
CA PHE A 18 9.95 14.99 6.75
C PHE A 18 10.71 14.08 7.72
N ASP A 19 9.98 13.18 8.41
CA ASP A 19 10.58 12.30 9.41
C ASP A 19 11.76 11.51 8.84
N SER A 20 12.86 11.48 9.58
CA SER A 20 14.12 10.87 9.13
C SER A 20 14.03 9.34 9.01
N ARG A 21 13.25 8.68 9.89
CA ARG A 21 13.04 7.23 9.89
C ARG A 21 12.17 6.83 8.69
N LEU A 22 11.08 7.60 8.45
CA LEU A 22 10.22 7.41 7.29
C LEU A 22 10.96 7.68 5.97
N LYS A 23 11.82 8.70 5.92
CA LYS A 23 12.67 8.99 4.77
C LYS A 23 13.63 7.84 4.47
N SER A 24 14.21 7.24 5.50
CA SER A 24 15.07 6.06 5.37
C SER A 24 14.29 4.88 4.77
N LEU A 25 13.14 4.55 5.35
CA LEU A 25 12.27 3.46 4.86
C LEU A 25 11.87 3.68 3.40
N THR A 26 11.38 4.88 3.07
CA THR A 26 10.96 5.22 1.71
C THR A 26 12.10 5.09 0.70
N LYS A 27 13.32 5.49 1.07
CA LYS A 27 14.50 5.30 0.21
C LYS A 27 14.79 3.83 -0.07
N HIS A 28 14.62 2.95 0.89
CA HIS A 28 14.83 1.51 0.70
C HIS A 28 13.74 0.87 -0.15
N LEU A 29 12.47 1.30 0.02
CA LEU A 29 11.33 0.82 -0.77
C LEU A 29 11.36 1.30 -2.22
N LEU A 30 11.85 2.53 -2.46
CA LEU A 30 11.93 3.13 -3.79
C LEU A 30 13.31 2.94 -4.46
N ARG A 31 14.11 1.99 -3.99
CA ARG A 31 15.40 1.70 -4.58
C ARG A 31 15.24 1.16 -6.00
N ARG A 32 15.98 1.69 -6.98
CA ARG A 32 15.91 1.26 -8.37
C ARG A 32 16.51 -0.13 -8.55
N ASP A 33 17.63 -0.38 -7.90
CA ASP A 33 18.28 -1.67 -7.87
C ASP A 33 17.40 -2.66 -7.10
N LEU A 34 16.81 -3.60 -7.82
CA LEU A 34 15.91 -4.62 -7.27
C LEU A 34 16.60 -5.49 -6.21
N SER A 35 17.89 -5.77 -6.41
CA SER A 35 18.67 -6.59 -5.48
C SER A 35 18.89 -5.93 -4.11
N LYS A 36 18.59 -4.64 -4.00
CA LYS A 36 18.75 -3.83 -2.78
C LYS A 36 17.45 -3.19 -2.31
N ARG A 37 16.33 -3.49 -2.96
CA ARG A 37 15.02 -2.95 -2.61
C ARG A 37 14.40 -3.79 -1.50
N PHE A 38 13.95 -3.14 -0.43
CA PHE A 38 13.19 -3.81 0.63
C PHE A 38 11.93 -4.49 0.06
N GLY A 39 11.64 -5.69 0.57
CA GLY A 39 10.61 -6.56 0.05
C GLY A 39 11.08 -7.54 -1.04
N ASN A 40 12.24 -7.27 -1.66
CA ASN A 40 12.86 -8.16 -2.65
C ASN A 40 14.18 -8.78 -2.15
N LEU A 41 14.53 -8.60 -0.89
CA LEU A 41 15.68 -9.21 -0.26
C LEU A 41 15.31 -10.59 0.29
N LYS A 42 16.32 -11.29 0.85
CA LYS A 42 16.17 -12.66 1.37
C LYS A 42 15.04 -12.79 2.39
N ASP A 43 14.90 -11.82 3.28
CA ASP A 43 13.93 -11.86 4.38
C ASP A 43 12.58 -11.22 4.01
N GLY A 44 12.45 -10.71 2.76
CA GLY A 44 11.18 -10.23 2.20
C GLY A 44 10.52 -9.14 3.05
N ALA A 45 9.33 -9.42 3.57
CA ALA A 45 8.56 -8.47 4.37
C ALA A 45 9.17 -8.19 5.74
N GLU A 46 10.00 -9.08 6.27
CA GLU A 46 10.64 -8.90 7.59
C GLU A 46 11.63 -7.73 7.56
N ASP A 47 12.33 -7.51 6.46
CA ASP A 47 13.21 -6.33 6.29
C ASP A 47 12.46 -5.00 6.48
N ILE A 48 11.18 -4.99 6.10
CA ILE A 48 10.32 -3.83 6.26
C ILE A 48 9.84 -3.72 7.70
N LYS A 49 9.34 -4.80 8.29
CA LYS A 49 8.79 -4.83 9.64
C LYS A 49 9.84 -4.50 10.71
N THR A 50 11.07 -4.95 10.52
CA THR A 50 12.19 -4.71 11.45
C THR A 50 12.83 -3.35 11.28
N HIS A 51 12.42 -2.56 10.27
CA HIS A 51 12.96 -1.21 10.09
C HIS A 51 12.58 -0.31 11.26
N ARG A 52 13.54 0.52 11.72
CA ARG A 52 13.39 1.45 12.85
C ARG A 52 12.17 2.38 12.81
N PHE A 53 11.52 2.54 11.65
CA PHE A 53 10.28 3.30 11.52
C PHE A 53 9.11 2.59 12.21
N PHE A 54 9.14 1.27 12.24
CA PHE A 54 8.11 0.42 12.87
C PHE A 54 8.51 -0.11 14.25
N GLU A 55 9.57 0.41 14.85
CA GLU A 55 10.09 -0.05 16.14
C GLU A 55 9.03 -0.03 17.25
N ASP A 56 8.14 0.97 17.21
CA ASP A 56 7.07 1.16 18.20
C ASP A 56 5.82 0.30 17.91
N ILE A 57 5.81 -0.50 16.83
CA ILE A 57 4.65 -1.26 16.38
C ILE A 57 4.85 -2.75 16.60
N ASN A 58 4.04 -3.33 17.46
CA ASN A 58 3.93 -4.78 17.59
C ASN A 58 2.98 -5.33 16.53
N PHE A 59 3.52 -5.97 15.49
CA PHE A 59 2.74 -6.50 14.38
C PHE A 59 1.80 -7.65 14.77
N GLU A 60 2.13 -8.43 15.81
CA GLU A 60 1.22 -9.48 16.30
C GLU A 60 -0.01 -8.89 16.98
N GLU A 61 0.18 -7.85 17.79
CA GLU A 61 -0.93 -7.13 18.43
C GLU A 61 -1.77 -6.37 17.40
N LEU A 62 -1.12 -5.82 16.37
CA LEU A 62 -1.80 -5.19 15.25
C LEU A 62 -2.73 -6.17 14.52
N LEU A 63 -2.24 -7.37 14.19
CA LEU A 63 -3.04 -8.43 13.57
C LEU A 63 -4.21 -8.88 14.46
N LYS A 64 -4.01 -8.93 15.76
CA LYS A 64 -5.04 -9.24 16.74
C LYS A 64 -6.00 -8.07 17.00
N LYS A 65 -5.81 -6.93 16.33
CA LYS A 65 -6.59 -5.67 16.50
C LYS A 65 -6.58 -5.15 17.94
N LYS A 66 -5.50 -5.36 18.68
CA LYS A 66 -5.36 -4.91 20.07
C LYS A 66 -4.78 -3.50 20.19
N LEU A 67 -4.13 -3.00 19.15
CA LEU A 67 -3.57 -1.66 19.15
C LEU A 67 -4.67 -0.61 18.96
N THR A 68 -4.56 0.46 19.74
CA THR A 68 -5.45 1.62 19.57
C THR A 68 -5.16 2.33 18.26
N CYS A 69 -6.18 2.53 17.44
CA CYS A 69 -6.06 3.25 16.19
C CYS A 69 -5.79 4.74 16.46
N PRO A 70 -4.71 5.34 15.94
CA PRO A 70 -4.39 6.75 16.17
C PRO A 70 -5.37 7.70 15.47
N TYR A 71 -6.05 7.25 14.43
CA TYR A 71 -7.07 8.00 13.72
C TYR A 71 -8.33 7.15 13.52
N ILE A 72 -9.43 7.63 14.07
CA ILE A 72 -10.76 7.02 13.89
C ILE A 72 -11.60 8.03 13.10
N PRO A 73 -11.96 7.72 11.83
CA PRO A 73 -12.82 8.61 11.04
C PRO A 73 -14.21 8.73 11.69
N SER A 74 -14.81 9.91 11.60
CA SER A 74 -16.17 10.11 12.09
C SER A 74 -17.14 9.27 11.26
N CYS A 75 -17.95 8.43 11.93
CA CYS A 75 -18.89 7.50 11.28
C CYS A 75 -19.98 8.19 10.43
N THR A 76 -20.14 9.50 10.53
CA THR A 76 -21.14 10.27 9.76
C THR A 76 -20.85 10.24 8.25
N GLU A 77 -19.59 10.27 7.86
CA GLU A 77 -19.18 10.20 6.45
C GLU A 77 -19.30 8.79 5.85
N LEU A 78 -19.05 7.77 6.66
CA LEU A 78 -19.13 6.37 6.22
C LEU A 78 -20.58 5.92 5.95
N LYS A 79 -21.55 6.37 6.76
CA LYS A 79 -22.97 6.05 6.56
C LYS A 79 -23.55 6.64 5.28
N GLN A 80 -23.05 7.80 4.83
CA GLN A 80 -23.49 8.40 3.57
C GLN A 80 -22.94 7.68 2.34
N THR A 81 -21.77 7.06 2.45
CA THR A 81 -21.18 6.30 1.35
C THR A 81 -21.87 4.94 1.17
N GLU A 82 -22.27 4.28 2.25
CA GLU A 82 -22.98 2.98 2.16
C GLU A 82 -24.38 3.10 1.53
N THR A 83 -25.08 4.23 1.75
CA THR A 83 -26.42 4.45 1.19
C THR A 83 -26.40 4.81 -0.30
N ASN A 84 -25.26 5.23 -0.84
CA ASN A 84 -25.10 5.61 -2.25
C ASN A 84 -24.49 4.50 -3.15
N TRP A 85 -24.19 3.31 -2.60
CA TRP A 85 -23.86 2.16 -3.41
C TRP A 85 -25.11 1.60 -4.09
N ASN A 86 -25.55 2.25 -5.17
CA ASN A 86 -26.44 1.61 -6.09
C ASN A 86 -25.71 0.43 -6.73
N LYS A 87 -26.04 -0.79 -6.31
CA LYS A 87 -25.52 -2.03 -6.90
C LYS A 87 -25.66 -2.08 -8.42
N ASP A 88 -26.61 -1.33 -8.95
CA ASP A 88 -26.92 -1.25 -10.39
C ASP A 88 -25.96 -0.35 -11.17
N LYS A 89 -25.07 0.41 -10.48
CA LYS A 89 -24.03 1.27 -11.11
C LYS A 89 -22.62 0.72 -11.01
N LEU A 90 -22.43 -0.49 -10.52
CA LEU A 90 -21.18 -1.21 -10.71
C LEU A 90 -21.06 -1.51 -12.21
N ILE A 91 -20.39 -0.61 -12.92
CA ILE A 91 -19.87 -0.85 -14.27
C ILE A 91 -18.98 -2.09 -14.14
N GLY A 92 -19.47 -3.23 -14.60
CA GLY A 92 -18.77 -4.53 -14.47
C GLY A 92 -19.60 -5.67 -13.89
N SER A 93 -20.90 -5.45 -13.57
CA SER A 93 -21.80 -6.54 -13.17
C SER A 93 -22.37 -7.38 -14.34
N GLN A 94 -21.89 -7.16 -15.56
CA GLN A 94 -22.02 -8.20 -16.57
C GLN A 94 -21.01 -9.29 -16.20
N ALA A 95 -21.52 -10.37 -15.62
CA ALA A 95 -20.73 -11.58 -15.47
C ALA A 95 -20.19 -11.94 -16.85
N VAL A 96 -18.89 -11.78 -17.02
CA VAL A 96 -18.20 -12.27 -18.22
C VAL A 96 -18.50 -13.76 -18.27
N SER A 97 -19.07 -14.24 -19.37
CA SER A 97 -19.34 -15.67 -19.51
C SER A 97 -18.00 -16.41 -19.36
N SER A 98 -18.02 -17.57 -18.74
CA SER A 98 -16.81 -18.38 -18.49
C SER A 98 -15.98 -18.65 -19.74
N VAL A 99 -16.59 -18.50 -20.91
CA VAL A 99 -15.95 -18.67 -22.23
C VAL A 99 -15.13 -17.44 -22.66
N GLU A 100 -15.44 -16.25 -22.09
CA GLU A 100 -14.79 -14.98 -22.44
C GLU A 100 -13.85 -14.46 -21.33
N ASP A 101 -13.79 -15.16 -20.20
CA ASP A 101 -12.92 -14.76 -19.10
C ASP A 101 -11.47 -15.22 -19.38
N PRO A 102 -10.54 -14.29 -19.71
CA PRO A 102 -9.14 -14.63 -19.98
C PRO A 102 -8.39 -15.11 -18.74
N PHE A 103 -9.00 -15.06 -17.56
CA PHE A 103 -8.36 -15.39 -16.27
C PHE A 103 -8.94 -16.67 -15.64
N ILE A 104 -9.77 -17.44 -16.38
CA ILE A 104 -10.45 -18.64 -15.84
C ILE A 104 -9.45 -19.71 -15.36
N ASP A 105 -8.24 -19.75 -15.90
CA ASP A 105 -7.18 -20.72 -15.61
C ASP A 105 -6.06 -20.13 -14.72
N TRP A 106 -6.32 -19.04 -14.03
CA TRP A 106 -5.35 -18.40 -13.10
C TRP A 106 -5.51 -18.92 -11.70
#